data_260b138d3c1b006a5b3b60787a5f73ca
#
_entry.id   260b138d3c1b006a5b3b60787a5f73ca
#
_cell.length_a   1.000
_cell.length_b   1.000
_cell.length_c   1.000
_cell.angle_alpha   90.00
_cell.angle_beta   90.00
_cell.angle_gamma   90.00
#
_symmetry.space_group_name_H-M   'P 1'
#
loop_
_entity.id
_entity.type
_entity.pdbx_description
1 polymer ?
#
loop_
_entity_poly.entity_id
_entity_poly.type
_entity_poly.pdbx_seq_one_letter_code
_entity_poly.pdbx_strand_id
1 'polypeptide(L)'
;SENLGSQNAVCGGGRYDNLVETLGGPHVPAVGWAVGMERLYSLTEKVEEPKLDYFVVSDNIKEALKLANELRSKDKTAELDYSSRKFAKQIEKAGKLANFAVIVGENELEQGTLTVKNLNTFEQQSVNREEFLKLL
;
A
#
# COMPACT_ATOMS: atom_id res chain seq x y z
N SER A 1 15.80 19.87 -14.72
CA SER A 1 16.52 18.65 -14.32
C SER A 1 16.83 17.80 -15.55
N GLU A 2 18.06 17.35 -15.69
CA GLU A 2 18.52 16.52 -16.83
C GLU A 2 17.84 15.13 -16.84
N ASN A 3 17.33 14.67 -15.72
CA ASN A 3 16.65 13.38 -15.58
C ASN A 3 15.21 13.36 -16.14
N LEU A 4 14.69 14.50 -16.63
CA LEU A 4 13.31 14.62 -17.14
C LEU A 4 13.25 14.66 -18.70
N GLY A 5 14.36 14.38 -19.38
CA GLY A 5 14.42 14.39 -20.84
C GLY A 5 14.28 15.77 -21.46
N SER A 6 13.60 15.88 -22.61
CA SER A 6 13.48 17.14 -23.36
C SER A 6 12.67 18.25 -22.66
N GLN A 7 11.84 17.90 -21.68
CA GLN A 7 11.06 18.84 -20.88
C GLN A 7 11.56 18.85 -19.42
N ASN A 8 12.65 19.57 -19.17
CA ASN A 8 13.36 19.56 -17.90
C ASN A 8 12.82 20.52 -16.83
N ALA A 9 11.77 21.29 -17.11
CA ALA A 9 11.14 22.19 -16.16
C ALA A 9 10.24 21.44 -15.20
N VAL A 10 10.44 21.61 -13.91
CA VAL A 10 9.65 21.01 -12.80
C VAL A 10 8.63 22.02 -12.27
N CYS A 11 9.07 23.28 -12.13
CA CYS A 11 8.28 24.38 -11.63
C CYS A 11 8.49 25.59 -12.54
N GLY A 12 7.44 26.37 -12.72
CA GLY A 12 7.50 27.63 -13.45
C GLY A 12 6.54 28.64 -12.83
N GLY A 13 6.92 29.90 -12.88
CA GLY A 13 6.09 30.95 -12.35
C GLY A 13 6.77 32.32 -12.52
N GLY A 14 6.13 33.35 -12.02
CA GLY A 14 6.66 34.70 -12.13
C GLY A 14 5.82 35.73 -11.41
N ARG A 15 6.29 36.96 -11.50
CA ARG A 15 5.60 38.14 -11.03
C ARG A 15 4.77 38.73 -12.17
N TYR A 16 3.52 39.04 -11.92
CA TYR A 16 2.53 39.52 -12.92
C TYR A 16 1.94 40.84 -12.47
N ASP A 17 2.70 41.91 -12.51
CA ASP A 17 2.29 43.21 -11.94
C ASP A 17 1.06 43.81 -12.64
N ASN A 18 0.86 43.53 -13.93
CA ASN A 18 -0.21 44.10 -14.74
C ASN A 18 -1.36 43.10 -14.99
N LEU A 19 -1.31 41.86 -14.45
CA LEU A 19 -2.28 40.83 -14.78
C LEU A 19 -3.70 41.20 -14.32
N VAL A 20 -3.84 41.66 -13.10
CA VAL A 20 -5.14 42.04 -12.54
C VAL A 20 -5.77 43.19 -13.28
N GLU A 21 -5.00 44.22 -13.66
CA GLU A 21 -5.43 45.36 -14.47
C GLU A 21 -5.81 44.95 -15.91
N THR A 22 -5.05 44.05 -16.53
CA THR A 22 -5.37 43.48 -17.85
C THR A 22 -6.69 42.73 -17.85
N LEU A 23 -7.06 42.13 -16.74
CA LEU A 23 -8.33 41.43 -16.55
C LEU A 23 -9.48 42.34 -16.08
N GLY A 24 -9.27 43.65 -16.05
CA GLY A 24 -10.29 44.66 -15.72
C GLY A 24 -10.42 44.96 -14.19
N GLY A 25 -9.45 44.51 -13.40
CA GLY A 25 -9.36 44.78 -11.96
C GLY A 25 -8.50 46.02 -11.63
N PRO A 26 -8.29 46.33 -10.35
CA PRO A 26 -7.41 47.42 -9.93
C PRO A 26 -5.93 47.08 -10.19
N HIS A 27 -5.09 48.09 -10.21
CA HIS A 27 -3.63 47.90 -10.31
C HIS A 27 -3.08 47.25 -9.02
N VAL A 28 -2.96 45.93 -9.03
CA VAL A 28 -2.44 45.14 -7.92
C VAL A 28 -1.39 44.16 -8.42
N PRO A 29 -0.16 44.22 -7.92
CA PRO A 29 0.86 43.25 -8.31
C PRO A 29 0.48 41.84 -7.83
N ALA A 30 0.73 40.85 -8.68
CA ALA A 30 0.46 39.47 -8.41
C ALA A 30 1.69 38.59 -8.63
N VAL A 31 1.72 37.44 -8.01
CA VAL A 31 2.73 36.39 -8.20
C VAL A 31 2.02 35.04 -8.26
N GLY A 32 2.51 34.18 -9.12
CA GLY A 32 1.97 32.84 -9.22
C GLY A 32 3.00 31.85 -9.73
N TRP A 33 2.79 30.59 -9.41
CA TRP A 33 3.63 29.49 -9.89
C TRP A 33 2.81 28.21 -9.99
N ALA A 34 3.31 27.28 -10.80
CA ALA A 34 2.79 25.93 -10.92
C ALA A 34 3.93 24.92 -10.85
N VAL A 35 3.65 23.75 -10.27
CA VAL A 35 4.57 22.63 -10.12
C VAL A 35 3.96 21.39 -10.73
N GLY A 36 4.72 20.66 -11.56
CA GLY A 36 4.33 19.34 -12.03
C GLY A 36 4.58 18.29 -10.96
N MET A 37 3.52 17.80 -10.32
CA MET A 37 3.62 16.82 -9.22
C MET A 37 4.30 15.53 -9.67
N GLU A 38 3.94 14.99 -10.84
CA GLU A 38 4.52 13.77 -11.40
C GLU A 38 6.01 13.96 -11.71
N ARG A 39 6.39 15.15 -12.17
CA ARG A 39 7.80 15.48 -12.44
C ARG A 39 8.60 15.61 -11.16
N LEU A 40 8.01 16.22 -10.14
CA LEU A 40 8.61 16.31 -8.81
C LEU A 40 8.81 14.92 -8.23
N TYR A 41 7.79 14.08 -8.28
CA TYR A 41 7.83 12.70 -7.79
C TYR A 41 8.91 11.87 -8.50
N SER A 42 9.05 12.00 -9.82
CA SER A 42 10.07 11.26 -10.58
C SER A 42 11.52 11.68 -10.27
N LEU A 43 11.71 12.81 -9.58
CA LEU A 43 13.02 13.29 -9.11
C LEU A 43 13.31 12.94 -7.65
N THR A 44 12.30 12.45 -6.92
CA THR A 44 12.52 11.97 -5.54
C THR A 44 13.22 10.60 -5.58
N GLU A 45 14.02 10.34 -4.57
CA GLU A 45 14.56 9.00 -4.35
C GLU A 45 13.40 8.02 -4.18
N LYS A 46 13.53 6.82 -4.76
CA LYS A 46 12.54 5.77 -4.55
C LYS A 46 12.50 5.41 -3.07
N VAL A 47 11.41 5.80 -2.42
CA VAL A 47 11.11 5.30 -1.09
C VAL A 47 10.66 3.85 -1.26
N GLU A 48 11.30 2.92 -0.57
CA GLU A 48 10.80 1.55 -0.51
C GLU A 48 9.41 1.58 0.11
N GLU A 49 8.44 1.01 -0.61
CA GLU A 49 7.09 0.88 -0.06
C GLU A 49 7.15 -0.04 1.17
N PRO A 50 6.59 0.38 2.31
CA PRO A 50 6.57 -0.45 3.49
C PRO A 50 5.79 -1.74 3.18
N LYS A 51 6.35 -2.88 3.55
CA LYS A 51 5.63 -4.15 3.45
C LYS A 51 4.39 -4.12 4.34
N LEU A 52 3.35 -4.79 3.87
CA LEU A 52 2.16 -5.05 4.67
C LEU A 52 2.52 -5.90 5.90
N ASP A 53 1.75 -5.76 6.98
CA ASP A 53 1.90 -6.63 8.14
C ASP A 53 1.57 -8.07 7.77
N TYR A 54 0.40 -8.27 7.13
CA TYR A 54 -0.13 -9.60 6.86
C TYR A 54 -0.62 -9.77 5.42
N PHE A 55 -0.43 -10.97 4.89
CA PHE A 55 -1.09 -11.44 3.68
C PHE A 55 -1.89 -12.70 4.02
N VAL A 56 -3.21 -12.66 3.80
CA VAL A 56 -4.09 -13.79 4.08
C VAL A 56 -4.08 -14.75 2.90
N VAL A 57 -3.78 -16.00 3.18
CA VAL A 57 -3.70 -17.11 2.21
C VAL A 57 -4.81 -18.10 2.50
N SER A 58 -5.69 -18.33 1.54
CA SER A 58 -6.80 -19.27 1.68
C SER A 58 -7.32 -19.70 0.30
N ASP A 59 -7.91 -20.86 0.22
CA ASP A 59 -8.73 -21.34 -0.90
C ASP A 59 -10.20 -20.90 -0.77
N ASN A 60 -10.60 -20.46 0.43
CA ASN A 60 -11.93 -19.91 0.70
C ASN A 60 -11.87 -18.38 0.78
N ILE A 61 -12.30 -17.72 -0.30
CA ILE A 61 -12.25 -16.25 -0.40
C ILE A 61 -13.09 -15.53 0.66
N LYS A 62 -14.20 -16.14 1.12
CA LYS A 62 -15.07 -15.54 2.14
C LYS A 62 -14.34 -15.49 3.51
N GLU A 63 -13.70 -16.59 3.87
CA GLU A 63 -12.93 -16.67 5.11
C GLU A 63 -11.66 -15.78 5.05
N ALA A 64 -10.98 -15.74 3.88
CA ALA A 64 -9.87 -14.83 3.68
C ALA A 64 -10.28 -13.37 3.86
N LEU A 65 -11.41 -12.96 3.28
CA LEU A 65 -11.91 -11.60 3.39
C LEU A 65 -12.31 -11.25 4.83
N LYS A 66 -12.97 -12.20 5.52
CA LYS A 66 -13.36 -12.03 6.93
C LYS A 66 -12.13 -11.81 7.81
N LEU A 67 -11.12 -12.67 7.67
CA LEU A 67 -9.87 -12.58 8.44
C LEU A 67 -9.10 -11.28 8.10
N ALA A 68 -9.01 -10.90 6.83
CA ALA A 68 -8.36 -9.65 6.44
C ALA A 68 -9.05 -8.43 7.07
N ASN A 69 -10.39 -8.43 7.16
CA ASN A 69 -11.14 -7.35 7.81
C ASN A 69 -10.95 -7.37 9.34
N GLU A 70 -10.87 -8.54 9.96
CA GLU A 70 -10.55 -8.67 11.38
C GLU A 70 -9.16 -8.08 11.69
N LEU A 71 -8.15 -8.37 10.87
CA LEU A 71 -6.81 -7.80 10.99
C LEU A 71 -6.82 -6.27 10.82
N ARG A 72 -7.51 -5.78 9.80
CA ARG A 72 -7.65 -4.33 9.54
C ARG A 72 -8.35 -3.60 10.68
N SER A 73 -9.33 -4.24 11.34
CA SER A 73 -10.02 -3.67 12.51
C SER A 73 -9.11 -3.52 13.74
N LYS A 74 -7.92 -4.12 13.69
CA LYS A 74 -6.84 -4.02 14.68
C LYS A 74 -5.69 -3.12 14.24
N ASP A 75 -5.97 -2.19 13.32
CA ASP A 75 -4.98 -1.27 12.76
C ASP A 75 -3.77 -1.96 12.08
N LYS A 76 -3.96 -3.20 11.59
CA LYS A 76 -2.95 -3.92 10.81
C LYS A 76 -3.21 -3.77 9.33
N THR A 77 -2.14 -3.60 8.57
CA THR A 77 -2.21 -3.64 7.11
C THR A 77 -2.31 -5.09 6.64
N ALA A 78 -3.39 -5.42 5.94
CA ALA A 78 -3.63 -6.78 5.47
C ALA A 78 -4.15 -6.81 4.03
N GLU A 79 -3.71 -7.79 3.24
CA GLU A 79 -4.14 -8.03 1.87
C GLU A 79 -4.43 -9.52 1.65
N LEU A 80 -5.14 -9.86 0.58
CA LEU A 80 -5.45 -11.23 0.17
C LEU A 80 -5.44 -11.35 -1.36
N ASP A 81 -5.47 -12.59 -1.87
CA ASP A 81 -5.58 -12.82 -3.31
C ASP A 81 -7.05 -12.98 -3.72
N TYR A 82 -7.58 -12.02 -4.47
CA TYR A 82 -8.95 -12.03 -5.00
C TYR A 82 -9.12 -12.94 -6.23
N SER A 83 -8.01 -13.47 -6.79
CA SER A 83 -8.02 -14.20 -8.07
C SER A 83 -8.15 -15.71 -7.91
N SER A 84 -8.46 -16.22 -6.72
CA SER A 84 -8.61 -17.66 -6.41
C SER A 84 -7.42 -18.51 -6.90
N ARG A 85 -6.19 -17.98 -6.79
CA ARG A 85 -4.98 -18.70 -7.20
C ARG A 85 -4.68 -19.84 -6.25
N LYS A 86 -3.96 -20.84 -6.76
CA LYS A 86 -3.45 -21.95 -5.94
C LYS A 86 -2.59 -21.43 -4.78
N PHE A 87 -2.63 -22.11 -3.67
CA PHE A 87 -1.95 -21.78 -2.40
C PHE A 87 -0.48 -21.34 -2.60
N ALA A 88 0.30 -22.11 -3.38
CA ALA A 88 1.70 -21.80 -3.65
C ALA A 88 1.90 -20.41 -4.30
N LYS A 89 1.00 -20.00 -5.20
CA LYS A 89 1.04 -18.69 -5.85
C LYS A 89 0.66 -17.55 -4.91
N GLN A 90 -0.24 -17.81 -3.97
CA GLN A 90 -0.59 -16.84 -2.94
C GLN A 90 0.59 -16.61 -1.97
N ILE A 91 1.29 -17.68 -1.55
CA ILE A 91 2.49 -17.60 -0.72
C ILE A 91 3.62 -16.84 -1.44
N GLU A 92 3.84 -17.10 -2.74
CA GLU A 92 4.84 -16.37 -3.54
C GLU A 92 4.52 -14.87 -3.56
N LYS A 93 3.25 -14.51 -3.76
CA LYS A 93 2.79 -13.12 -3.74
C LYS A 93 2.96 -12.49 -2.36
N ALA A 94 2.58 -13.21 -1.30
CA ALA A 94 2.75 -12.78 0.08
C ALA A 94 4.21 -12.41 0.39
N GLY A 95 5.17 -13.22 -0.04
CA GLY A 95 6.60 -12.99 0.19
C GLY A 95 7.14 -11.67 -0.40
N LYS A 96 6.49 -11.17 -1.46
CA LYS A 96 6.83 -9.88 -2.07
C LYS A 96 6.21 -8.69 -1.36
N LEU A 97 5.02 -8.87 -0.76
CA LEU A 97 4.17 -7.78 -0.32
C LEU A 97 4.08 -7.62 1.21
N ALA A 98 4.31 -8.68 1.99
CA ALA A 98 4.04 -8.67 3.42
C ALA A 98 5.18 -9.25 4.26
N ASN A 99 5.13 -8.97 5.56
CA ASN A 99 6.04 -9.53 6.55
C ASN A 99 5.60 -10.93 7.02
N PHE A 100 4.28 -11.13 7.13
CA PHE A 100 3.70 -12.39 7.57
C PHE A 100 2.64 -12.88 6.59
N ALA A 101 2.58 -14.20 6.38
CA ALA A 101 1.44 -14.87 5.76
C ALA A 101 0.59 -15.51 6.85
N VAL A 102 -0.72 -15.26 6.83
CA VAL A 102 -1.70 -15.93 7.69
C VAL A 102 -2.51 -16.86 6.84
N ILE A 103 -2.35 -18.15 7.10
CA ILE A 103 -2.94 -19.22 6.32
C ILE A 103 -4.19 -19.72 7.04
N VAL A 104 -5.29 -19.82 6.28
CA VAL A 104 -6.55 -20.38 6.74
C VAL A 104 -7.12 -21.28 5.65
N GLY A 105 -6.86 -22.59 5.78
CA GLY A 105 -7.43 -23.64 4.97
C GLY A 105 -8.56 -24.37 5.68
N GLU A 106 -9.06 -25.47 5.09
CA GLU A 106 -10.12 -26.27 5.69
C GLU A 106 -9.73 -26.84 7.05
N ASN A 107 -8.50 -27.34 7.21
CA ASN A 107 -8.02 -27.88 8.46
C ASN A 107 -7.95 -26.82 9.59
N GLU A 108 -7.46 -25.64 9.27
CA GLU A 108 -7.40 -24.52 10.22
C GLU A 108 -8.81 -24.08 10.64
N LEU A 109 -9.77 -24.06 9.70
CA LEU A 109 -11.15 -23.70 10.00
C LEU A 109 -11.82 -24.73 10.93
N GLU A 110 -11.63 -26.02 10.69
CA GLU A 110 -12.17 -27.09 11.54
C GLU A 110 -11.61 -27.07 12.96
N GLN A 111 -10.34 -26.71 13.09
CA GLN A 111 -9.63 -26.66 14.39
C GLN A 111 -9.73 -25.30 15.09
N GLY A 112 -10.29 -24.28 14.45
CA GLY A 112 -10.31 -22.92 14.99
C GLY A 112 -8.92 -22.29 15.14
N THR A 113 -7.97 -22.69 14.28
CA THR A 113 -6.59 -22.22 14.29
C THR A 113 -6.26 -21.40 13.06
N LEU A 114 -5.07 -20.79 13.06
CA LEU A 114 -4.42 -20.13 11.94
C LEU A 114 -2.98 -20.60 11.88
N THR A 115 -2.43 -20.76 10.69
CA THR A 115 -0.99 -20.93 10.54
C THR A 115 -0.36 -19.58 10.16
N VAL A 116 0.45 -19.03 11.06
CA VAL A 116 1.16 -17.76 10.85
C VAL A 116 2.60 -18.08 10.45
N LYS A 117 3.00 -17.57 9.29
CA LYS A 117 4.34 -17.75 8.73
C LYS A 117 5.06 -16.40 8.61
N ASN A 118 6.21 -16.28 9.23
CA ASN A 118 7.13 -15.16 9.01
C ASN A 118 7.80 -15.33 7.65
N LEU A 119 7.63 -14.36 6.74
CA LEU A 119 8.13 -14.44 5.38
C LEU A 119 9.60 -14.00 5.24
N ASN A 120 10.19 -13.47 6.31
CA ASN A 120 11.61 -13.13 6.35
C ASN A 120 12.47 -14.27 6.95
N THR A 121 12.01 -14.92 8.04
CA THR A 121 12.73 -16.04 8.71
C THR A 121 12.27 -17.42 8.23
N PHE A 122 11.12 -17.48 7.54
CA PHE A 122 10.43 -18.71 7.11
C PHE A 122 9.92 -19.60 8.24
N GLU A 123 10.01 -19.16 9.49
CA GLU A 123 9.40 -19.83 10.63
C GLU A 123 7.89 -19.77 10.54
N GLN A 124 7.24 -20.86 10.95
CA GLN A 124 5.78 -20.92 10.98
C GLN A 124 5.30 -21.56 12.27
N GLN A 125 4.13 -21.12 12.72
CA GLN A 125 3.48 -21.65 13.92
C GLN A 125 1.97 -21.72 13.72
N SER A 126 1.34 -22.73 14.32
CA SER A 126 -0.11 -22.80 14.43
C SER A 126 -0.55 -22.14 15.72
N VAL A 127 -1.54 -21.26 15.63
CA VAL A 127 -2.04 -20.46 16.76
C VAL A 127 -3.56 -20.53 16.80
N ASN A 128 -4.14 -20.43 18.00
CA ASN A 128 -5.59 -20.27 18.11
C ASN A 128 -6.02 -18.94 17.52
N ARG A 129 -7.07 -18.93 16.66
CA ARG A 129 -7.55 -17.74 15.94
C ARG A 129 -7.94 -16.61 16.88
N GLU A 130 -8.73 -16.91 17.90
CA GLU A 130 -9.22 -15.88 18.83
C GLU A 130 -8.08 -15.27 19.67
N GLU A 131 -7.17 -16.12 20.15
CA GLU A 131 -6.01 -15.66 20.92
C GLU A 131 -5.10 -14.79 20.08
N PHE A 132 -4.82 -15.20 18.82
CA PHE A 132 -4.03 -14.42 17.90
C PHE A 132 -4.62 -13.03 17.67
N LEU A 133 -5.94 -12.94 17.41
CA LEU A 133 -6.62 -11.66 17.18
C LEU A 133 -6.75 -10.79 18.45
N LYS A 134 -6.66 -11.39 19.64
CA LYS A 134 -6.64 -10.63 20.91
C LYS A 134 -5.27 -10.03 21.21
N LEU A 135 -4.21 -10.64 20.71
CA LEU A 135 -2.82 -10.20 20.93
C LEU A 135 -2.35 -9.09 19.97
N LEU A 136 -3.12 -8.81 18.91
CA LEU A 136 -2.88 -7.73 17.94
C LEU A 136 -3.40 -6.40 18.44
#